data_4983b71829c1c08620a017f4cc5e06ab
#
_entry.id   4983b71829c1c08620a017f4cc5e06ab
#
_cell.length_a   1.000
_cell.length_b   1.000
_cell.length_c   1.000
_cell.angle_alpha   90.00
_cell.angle_beta   90.00
_cell.angle_gamma   90.00
#
_symmetry.space_group_name_H-M   'P 1'
#
loop_
_entity.id
_entity.type
_entity.pdbx_description
1 polymer ?
#
loop_
_entity_poly.entity_id
_entity_poly.type
_entity_poly.pdbx_seq_one_letter_code
_entity_poly.pdbx_strand_id
1 'polypeptide(L)'
;KKGSEKLVNAVLRRILREGLPDIASIKRKNKRDSIAYSLPVWLISKLKEEYGEERAQAIFESLLQRNKASIRVTDLSRKEEIKALLDASDSALSTSGLVKEQGHFAGHHLFAEGAITIQDESSQLVAPTLHLQGEEQVLDACAAPGGKTAHMASYLTTGQVTALDLYDHKLNLIQENAQRLGVADRVQTQKLDARKVH
;
A
#
# COMPACT_ATOMS: atom_id res chain seq x y z
N LYS A 1 14.22 -16.04 11.87
CA LYS A 1 14.75 -17.02 12.89
C LYS A 1 16.07 -17.57 12.36
N LYS A 2 17.14 -17.56 13.17
CA LYS A 2 18.40 -18.22 12.82
C LYS A 2 18.12 -19.71 12.53
N GLY A 3 18.53 -20.21 11.35
CA GLY A 3 18.39 -21.61 10.96
C GLY A 3 17.38 -21.88 9.82
N SER A 4 16.52 -20.93 9.46
CA SER A 4 15.60 -21.11 8.32
C SER A 4 16.28 -21.12 6.95
N GLU A 5 17.47 -20.56 6.84
CA GLU A 5 18.25 -20.48 5.59
C GLU A 5 18.57 -21.88 5.01
N LYS A 6 18.93 -22.85 5.88
CA LYS A 6 19.20 -24.24 5.45
C LYS A 6 17.95 -24.90 4.89
N LEU A 7 16.80 -24.69 5.51
CA LEU A 7 15.52 -25.22 5.05
C LEU A 7 15.11 -24.60 3.69
N VAL A 8 15.19 -23.26 3.59
CA VAL A 8 14.89 -22.56 2.34
C VAL A 8 15.79 -23.05 1.21
N ASN A 9 17.10 -23.13 1.42
CA ASN A 9 18.05 -23.64 0.43
C ASN A 9 17.78 -25.11 0.04
N ALA A 10 17.43 -25.96 1.00
CA ALA A 10 17.08 -27.35 0.72
C ALA A 10 15.82 -27.45 -0.16
N VAL A 11 14.78 -26.67 0.15
CA VAL A 11 13.54 -26.60 -0.64
C VAL A 11 13.82 -26.07 -2.05
N LEU A 12 14.54 -24.98 -2.19
CA LEU A 12 14.90 -24.41 -3.50
C LEU A 12 15.71 -25.38 -4.35
N ARG A 13 16.72 -26.05 -3.76
CA ARG A 13 17.50 -27.10 -4.48
C ARG A 13 16.64 -28.28 -4.92
N ARG A 14 15.67 -28.66 -4.08
CA ARG A 14 14.73 -29.73 -4.43
C ARG A 14 13.85 -29.32 -5.61
N ILE A 15 13.30 -28.11 -5.59
CA ILE A 15 12.47 -27.57 -6.70
C ILE A 15 13.29 -27.51 -7.99
N LEU A 16 14.55 -27.06 -7.93
CA LEU A 16 15.42 -27.00 -9.11
C LEU A 16 15.72 -28.39 -9.69
N ARG A 17 15.82 -29.43 -8.87
CA ARG A 17 16.13 -30.80 -9.28
C ARG A 17 14.89 -31.57 -9.74
N GLU A 18 13.76 -31.44 -9.03
CA GLU A 18 12.57 -32.27 -9.21
C GLU A 18 11.43 -31.56 -9.94
N GLY A 19 11.56 -30.22 -10.13
CA GLY A 19 10.47 -29.38 -10.62
C GLY A 19 9.42 -29.08 -9.54
N LEU A 20 8.43 -28.30 -9.92
CA LEU A 20 7.24 -28.07 -9.09
C LEU A 20 6.26 -29.25 -9.24
N PRO A 21 5.51 -29.59 -8.18
CA PRO A 21 4.46 -30.59 -8.28
C PRO A 21 3.46 -30.26 -9.40
N ASP A 22 3.01 -31.28 -10.11
CA ASP A 22 1.98 -31.12 -11.13
C ASP A 22 0.64 -30.72 -10.47
N ILE A 23 0.31 -29.42 -10.61
CA ILE A 23 -0.92 -28.86 -10.08
C ILE A 23 -2.16 -29.44 -10.78
N ALA A 24 -2.04 -29.86 -12.05
CA ALA A 24 -3.16 -30.42 -12.80
C ALA A 24 -3.66 -31.76 -12.22
N SER A 25 -2.78 -32.49 -11.51
CA SER A 25 -3.12 -33.76 -10.83
C SER A 25 -4.09 -33.56 -9.65
N ILE A 26 -4.30 -32.34 -9.17
CA ILE A 26 -5.17 -32.05 -8.03
C ILE A 26 -6.64 -32.08 -8.47
N LYS A 27 -7.39 -33.09 -8.02
CA LYS A 27 -8.78 -33.30 -8.41
C LYS A 27 -9.74 -32.20 -7.98
N ARG A 28 -9.55 -31.61 -6.78
CA ARG A 28 -10.43 -30.56 -6.24
C ARG A 28 -10.10 -29.22 -6.88
N LYS A 29 -10.98 -28.72 -7.77
CA LYS A 29 -10.78 -27.46 -8.54
C LYS A 29 -10.37 -26.29 -7.66
N ASN A 30 -11.11 -25.96 -6.59
CA ASN A 30 -10.78 -24.83 -5.73
C ASN A 30 -9.44 -25.00 -4.98
N LYS A 31 -9.02 -26.25 -4.67
CA LYS A 31 -7.70 -26.50 -4.11
C LYS A 31 -6.59 -26.31 -5.15
N ARG A 32 -6.83 -26.73 -6.38
CA ARG A 32 -5.91 -26.50 -7.49
C ARG A 32 -5.72 -25.00 -7.73
N ASP A 33 -6.82 -24.25 -7.84
CA ASP A 33 -6.80 -22.81 -8.02
C ASP A 33 -6.12 -22.09 -6.83
N SER A 34 -6.39 -22.54 -5.60
CA SER A 34 -5.73 -22.06 -4.38
C SER A 34 -4.20 -22.13 -4.45
N ILE A 35 -3.67 -23.21 -5.00
CA ILE A 35 -2.22 -23.39 -5.18
C ILE A 35 -1.71 -22.59 -6.38
N ALA A 36 -2.42 -22.63 -7.50
CA ALA A 36 -2.05 -21.94 -8.73
C ALA A 36 -1.95 -20.40 -8.51
N TYR A 37 -2.90 -19.85 -7.76
CA TYR A 37 -3.01 -18.41 -7.54
C TYR A 37 -2.52 -17.95 -6.15
N SER A 38 -1.96 -18.87 -5.34
CA SER A 38 -1.47 -18.58 -3.98
C SER A 38 -2.52 -17.91 -3.06
N LEU A 39 -3.79 -18.29 -3.23
CA LEU A 39 -4.92 -17.78 -2.46
C LEU A 39 -5.53 -18.86 -1.55
N PRO A 40 -6.04 -18.52 -0.37
CA PRO A 40 -6.75 -19.49 0.48
C PRO A 40 -7.98 -20.06 -0.21
N VAL A 41 -8.28 -21.37 0.01
CA VAL A 41 -9.42 -22.06 -0.62
C VAL A 41 -10.75 -21.37 -0.33
N TRP A 42 -10.93 -20.83 0.89
CA TRP A 42 -12.15 -20.12 1.26
C TRP A 42 -12.36 -18.84 0.42
N LEU A 43 -11.26 -18.12 0.12
CA LEU A 43 -11.33 -16.91 -0.70
C LEU A 43 -11.64 -17.23 -2.17
N ILE A 44 -11.01 -18.30 -2.71
CA ILE A 44 -11.34 -18.84 -4.03
C ILE A 44 -12.84 -19.14 -4.13
N SER A 45 -13.38 -19.87 -3.15
CA SER A 45 -14.80 -20.24 -3.13
C SER A 45 -15.71 -19.01 -3.06
N LYS A 46 -15.38 -18.06 -2.18
CA LYS A 46 -16.17 -16.85 -1.98
C LYS A 46 -16.19 -15.95 -3.22
N LEU A 47 -15.04 -15.72 -3.86
CA LEU A 47 -14.98 -14.90 -5.07
C LEU A 47 -15.72 -15.54 -6.24
N LYS A 48 -15.69 -16.88 -6.38
CA LYS A 48 -16.48 -17.60 -7.39
C LYS A 48 -17.98 -17.50 -7.13
N GLU A 49 -18.40 -17.57 -5.87
CA GLU A 49 -19.80 -17.41 -5.47
C GLU A 49 -20.32 -16.01 -5.77
N GLU A 50 -19.53 -14.97 -5.48
CA GLU A 50 -19.96 -13.58 -5.66
C GLU A 50 -19.89 -13.09 -7.11
N TYR A 51 -18.84 -13.51 -7.86
CA TYR A 51 -18.53 -12.94 -9.19
C TYR A 51 -18.68 -13.95 -10.35
N GLY A 52 -18.93 -15.22 -10.06
CA GLY A 52 -18.92 -16.29 -11.05
C GLY A 52 -17.50 -16.74 -11.42
N GLU A 53 -17.40 -17.90 -12.11
CA GLU A 53 -16.11 -18.53 -12.41
C GLU A 53 -15.19 -17.66 -13.26
N GLU A 54 -15.71 -17.09 -14.35
CA GLU A 54 -14.92 -16.34 -15.32
C GLU A 54 -14.32 -15.05 -14.70
N ARG A 55 -15.15 -14.27 -14.02
CA ARG A 55 -14.71 -13.02 -13.39
C ARG A 55 -13.80 -13.29 -12.20
N ALA A 56 -14.08 -14.33 -11.40
CA ALA A 56 -13.20 -14.75 -10.32
C ALA A 56 -11.82 -15.15 -10.85
N GLN A 57 -11.75 -15.85 -11.97
CA GLN A 57 -10.48 -16.23 -12.57
C GLN A 57 -9.69 -15.00 -13.04
N ALA A 58 -10.33 -14.04 -13.69
CA ALA A 58 -9.68 -12.78 -14.05
C ALA A 58 -9.13 -12.01 -12.81
N ILE A 59 -9.87 -12.03 -11.69
CA ILE A 59 -9.40 -11.48 -10.41
C ILE A 59 -8.16 -12.24 -9.92
N PHE A 60 -8.17 -13.59 -9.94
CA PHE A 60 -7.01 -14.38 -9.50
C PHE A 60 -5.76 -14.09 -10.34
N GLU A 61 -5.91 -14.01 -11.64
CA GLU A 61 -4.83 -13.70 -12.58
C GLU A 61 -4.27 -12.28 -12.34
N SER A 62 -5.15 -11.30 -12.09
CA SER A 62 -4.72 -9.93 -11.79
C SER A 62 -3.92 -9.82 -10.49
N LEU A 63 -4.24 -10.64 -9.48
CA LEU A 63 -3.53 -10.66 -8.20
C LEU A 63 -2.10 -11.25 -8.31
N LEU A 64 -1.80 -12.02 -9.35
CA LEU A 64 -0.46 -12.50 -9.63
C LEU A 64 0.40 -11.52 -10.41
N GLN A 65 -0.21 -10.51 -11.01
CA GLN A 65 0.54 -9.50 -11.75
C GLN A 65 1.36 -8.64 -10.81
N ARG A 66 2.51 -8.19 -11.29
CA ARG A 66 3.34 -7.25 -10.56
C ARG A 66 2.64 -5.90 -10.49
N ASN A 67 2.45 -5.39 -9.28
CA ASN A 67 1.93 -4.05 -9.11
C ASN A 67 2.94 -3.03 -9.65
N LYS A 68 2.44 -2.02 -10.35
CA LYS A 68 3.23 -0.85 -10.71
C LYS A 68 3.70 -0.14 -9.44
N ALA A 69 4.87 0.45 -9.49
CA ALA A 69 5.31 1.33 -8.43
C ALA A 69 4.49 2.63 -8.49
N SER A 70 3.75 2.91 -7.44
CA SER A 70 2.89 4.10 -7.33
C SER A 70 3.44 5.08 -6.31
N ILE A 71 3.48 6.34 -6.67
CA ILE A 71 3.91 7.46 -5.83
C ILE A 71 2.88 8.59 -5.88
N ARG A 72 2.79 9.34 -4.80
CA ARG A 72 2.05 10.59 -4.73
C ARG A 72 3.02 11.76 -4.74
N VAL A 73 2.79 12.72 -5.60
CA VAL A 73 3.46 14.02 -5.61
C VAL A 73 2.82 14.90 -4.54
N THR A 74 3.63 15.59 -3.74
CA THR A 74 3.15 16.41 -2.63
C THR A 74 2.80 17.84 -3.06
N ASP A 75 3.52 18.39 -4.01
CA ASP A 75 3.23 19.68 -4.64
C ASP A 75 2.84 19.46 -6.11
N LEU A 76 1.55 19.64 -6.41
CA LEU A 76 1.01 19.42 -7.76
C LEU A 76 1.60 20.39 -8.80
N SER A 77 2.09 21.55 -8.42
CA SER A 77 2.74 22.49 -9.35
C SER A 77 4.02 21.92 -9.96
N ARG A 78 4.66 20.98 -9.27
CA ARG A 78 5.88 20.28 -9.70
C ARG A 78 5.61 18.93 -10.38
N LYS A 79 4.34 18.55 -10.55
CA LYS A 79 4.01 17.19 -11.00
C LYS A 79 4.61 16.85 -12.37
N GLU A 80 4.51 17.74 -13.34
CA GLU A 80 5.05 17.50 -14.70
C GLU A 80 6.59 17.42 -14.70
N GLU A 81 7.26 18.27 -13.91
CA GLU A 81 8.71 18.20 -13.72
C GLU A 81 9.11 16.83 -13.14
N ILE A 82 8.45 16.41 -12.06
CA ILE A 82 8.74 15.16 -11.36
C ILE A 82 8.42 13.96 -12.25
N LYS A 83 7.32 14.01 -13.01
CA LYS A 83 6.94 12.97 -13.97
C LYS A 83 8.02 12.75 -15.02
N ALA A 84 8.52 13.83 -15.61
CA ALA A 84 9.60 13.78 -16.60
C ALA A 84 10.91 13.26 -15.99
N LEU A 85 11.28 13.75 -14.80
CA LEU A 85 12.51 13.35 -14.11
C LEU A 85 12.52 11.86 -13.74
N LEU A 86 11.37 11.31 -13.36
CA LEU A 86 11.24 9.92 -12.98
C LEU A 86 10.92 8.98 -14.15
N ASP A 87 10.69 9.52 -15.35
CA ASP A 87 10.19 8.78 -16.50
C ASP A 87 8.97 7.92 -16.08
N ALA A 88 8.00 8.58 -15.47
CA ALA A 88 6.77 8.00 -14.94
C ALA A 88 5.55 8.42 -15.77
N SER A 89 4.44 7.75 -15.58
CA SER A 89 3.15 8.07 -16.20
C SER A 89 2.17 8.58 -15.17
N ASP A 90 1.14 9.30 -15.61
CA ASP A 90 0.05 9.70 -14.75
C ASP A 90 -0.72 8.48 -14.21
N SER A 91 -1.13 8.55 -12.94
CA SER A 91 -2.10 7.63 -12.38
C SER A 91 -3.46 7.83 -13.05
N ALA A 92 -4.13 6.72 -13.40
CA ALA A 92 -5.51 6.77 -13.89
C ALA A 92 -6.54 7.09 -12.79
N LEU A 93 -6.17 6.93 -11.52
CA LEU A 93 -7.07 7.03 -10.37
C LEU A 93 -6.86 8.32 -9.57
N SER A 94 -5.63 8.80 -9.43
CA SER A 94 -5.27 9.90 -8.56
C SER A 94 -4.65 11.07 -9.32
N THR A 95 -5.17 12.26 -9.14
CA THR A 95 -4.63 13.49 -9.77
C THR A 95 -3.20 13.82 -9.29
N SER A 96 -2.85 13.44 -8.06
CA SER A 96 -1.51 13.59 -7.48
C SER A 96 -0.61 12.38 -7.73
N GLY A 97 -1.15 11.30 -8.31
CA GLY A 97 -0.47 10.04 -8.51
C GLY A 97 0.38 10.00 -9.78
N LEU A 98 1.54 9.35 -9.66
CA LEU A 98 2.34 8.88 -10.77
C LEU A 98 2.61 7.40 -10.61
N VAL A 99 2.71 6.68 -11.73
CA VAL A 99 2.97 5.24 -11.76
C VAL A 99 4.14 4.92 -12.68
N LYS A 100 4.89 3.89 -12.33
CA LYS A 100 5.97 3.34 -13.16
C LYS A 100 5.94 1.82 -13.08
N GLU A 101 6.22 1.12 -14.18
CA GLU A 101 6.22 -0.35 -14.24
C GLU A 101 7.18 -0.97 -13.21
N GLN A 102 8.33 -0.33 -13.03
CA GLN A 102 9.32 -0.73 -12.01
C GLN A 102 10.01 0.52 -11.47
N GLY A 103 10.23 0.57 -10.16
CA GLY A 103 10.95 1.68 -9.54
C GLY A 103 11.22 1.43 -8.07
N HIS A 104 12.36 1.91 -7.60
CA HIS A 104 12.74 1.94 -6.20
C HIS A 104 12.86 3.40 -5.76
N PHE A 105 11.76 3.99 -5.33
CA PHE A 105 11.70 5.42 -5.02
C PHE A 105 12.20 5.79 -3.62
N ALA A 106 12.28 4.82 -2.69
CA ALA A 106 12.71 5.09 -1.31
C ALA A 106 14.15 5.64 -1.20
N GLY A 107 15.01 5.29 -2.16
CA GLY A 107 16.38 5.81 -2.21
C GLY A 107 16.55 7.07 -3.06
N HIS A 108 15.49 7.60 -3.65
CA HIS A 108 15.56 8.77 -4.51
C HIS A 108 15.57 10.07 -3.68
N HIS A 109 16.34 11.10 -4.10
CA HIS A 109 16.42 12.38 -3.39
C HIS A 109 15.04 13.03 -3.21
N LEU A 110 14.17 12.99 -4.23
CA LEU A 110 12.81 13.53 -4.14
C LEU A 110 11.97 12.89 -3.01
N PHE A 111 12.22 11.62 -2.68
CA PHE A 111 11.57 10.97 -1.55
C PHE A 111 12.13 11.52 -0.22
N ALA A 112 13.44 11.66 -0.11
CA ALA A 112 14.08 12.22 1.09
C ALA A 112 13.64 13.67 1.35
N GLU A 113 13.50 14.47 0.30
CA GLU A 113 13.01 15.86 0.35
C GLU A 113 11.51 15.98 0.62
N GLY A 114 10.76 14.89 0.59
CA GLY A 114 9.31 14.90 0.74
C GLY A 114 8.54 15.38 -0.49
N ALA A 115 9.20 15.61 -1.64
CA ALA A 115 8.54 15.99 -2.88
C ALA A 115 7.67 14.88 -3.46
N ILE A 116 8.02 13.63 -3.16
CA ILE A 116 7.21 12.44 -3.45
C ILE A 116 7.08 11.55 -2.22
N THR A 117 6.04 10.74 -2.19
CA THR A 117 5.89 9.65 -1.24
C THR A 117 5.36 8.39 -1.92
N ILE A 118 5.82 7.23 -1.45
CA ILE A 118 5.34 5.93 -1.94
C ILE A 118 3.96 5.71 -1.33
N GLN A 119 2.95 5.66 -2.17
CA GLN A 119 1.57 5.45 -1.74
C GLN A 119 0.78 4.79 -2.87
N ASP A 120 0.08 3.71 -2.55
CA ASP A 120 -0.79 3.03 -3.49
C ASP A 120 -1.91 3.94 -4.02
N GLU A 121 -2.28 3.78 -5.30
CA GLU A 121 -3.27 4.65 -5.97
C GLU A 121 -4.61 4.68 -5.22
N SER A 122 -5.10 3.52 -4.76
CA SER A 122 -6.34 3.44 -3.97
C SER A 122 -6.24 4.17 -2.63
N SER A 123 -5.06 4.14 -1.99
CA SER A 123 -4.80 4.86 -0.75
C SER A 123 -4.73 6.38 -0.95
N GLN A 124 -4.37 6.83 -2.15
CA GLN A 124 -4.35 8.26 -2.48
C GLN A 124 -5.75 8.86 -2.62
N LEU A 125 -6.78 8.04 -2.85
CA LEU A 125 -8.16 8.51 -2.97
C LEU A 125 -8.83 8.86 -1.64
N VAL A 126 -8.31 8.33 -0.53
CA VAL A 126 -8.95 8.48 0.80
C VAL A 126 -9.02 9.94 1.25
N ALA A 127 -7.91 10.67 1.23
CA ALA A 127 -7.90 12.06 1.70
C ALA A 127 -8.80 13.00 0.86
N PRO A 128 -8.81 12.94 -0.49
CA PRO A 128 -9.73 13.73 -1.32
C PRO A 128 -11.22 13.49 -1.03
N THR A 129 -11.61 12.25 -0.66
CA THR A 129 -13.03 11.93 -0.38
C THR A 129 -13.57 12.58 0.89
N LEU A 130 -12.70 13.09 1.77
CA LEU A 130 -13.11 13.79 2.98
C LEU A 130 -13.51 15.25 2.72
N HIS A 131 -13.19 15.80 1.54
CA HIS A 131 -13.50 17.18 1.16
C HIS A 131 -13.10 18.23 2.21
N LEU A 132 -11.90 18.05 2.81
CA LEU A 132 -11.40 18.92 3.88
C LEU A 132 -11.24 20.37 3.38
N GLN A 133 -11.66 21.33 4.22
CA GLN A 133 -11.61 22.76 3.95
C GLN A 133 -10.46 23.48 4.69
N GLY A 134 -9.77 22.78 5.58
CA GLY A 134 -8.57 23.28 6.25
C GLY A 134 -8.68 23.43 7.77
N GLU A 135 -9.86 23.41 8.36
CA GLU A 135 -10.08 23.67 9.80
C GLU A 135 -10.51 22.43 10.59
N GLU A 136 -10.66 21.28 9.90
CA GLU A 136 -11.25 20.11 10.49
C GLU A 136 -10.34 19.41 11.50
N GLN A 137 -10.97 18.82 12.52
CA GLN A 137 -10.36 17.85 13.42
C GLN A 137 -10.62 16.45 12.86
N VAL A 138 -9.58 15.83 12.35
CA VAL A 138 -9.65 14.53 11.66
C VAL A 138 -9.08 13.44 12.56
N LEU A 139 -9.74 12.28 12.62
CA LEU A 139 -9.25 11.10 13.32
C LEU A 139 -8.82 10.03 12.31
N ASP A 140 -7.54 9.64 12.36
CA ASP A 140 -7.01 8.45 11.69
C ASP A 140 -6.84 7.33 12.72
N ALA A 141 -7.79 6.42 12.76
CA ALA A 141 -7.91 5.41 13.80
C ALA A 141 -6.90 4.24 13.69
N CYS A 142 -6.24 4.09 12.53
CA CYS A 142 -5.23 3.04 12.28
C CYS A 142 -4.13 3.61 11.37
N ALA A 143 -3.40 4.58 11.88
CA ALA A 143 -2.67 5.55 11.08
C ALA A 143 -1.35 5.06 10.45
N ALA A 144 -0.66 4.10 11.10
CA ALA A 144 0.68 3.71 10.65
C ALA A 144 0.70 3.09 9.25
N PRO A 145 1.71 3.39 8.45
CA PRO A 145 2.90 4.22 8.69
C PRO A 145 2.72 5.73 8.50
N GLY A 146 1.49 6.26 8.35
CA GLY A 146 1.21 7.69 8.28
C GLY A 146 1.00 8.27 6.88
N GLY A 147 0.95 7.43 5.84
CA GLY A 147 0.78 7.91 4.46
C GLY A 147 -0.56 8.61 4.21
N LYS A 148 -1.66 8.06 4.72
CA LYS A 148 -2.99 8.68 4.64
C LYS A 148 -3.10 9.87 5.60
N THR A 149 -2.59 9.73 6.83
CA THR A 149 -2.49 10.79 7.83
C THR A 149 -1.84 12.05 7.25
N ALA A 150 -0.63 11.91 6.69
CA ALA A 150 0.09 13.03 6.10
C ALA A 150 -0.62 13.60 4.85
N HIS A 151 -1.34 12.76 4.09
CA HIS A 151 -2.13 13.23 2.97
C HIS A 151 -3.33 14.06 3.43
N MET A 152 -4.07 13.63 4.46
CA MET A 152 -5.15 14.42 5.07
C MET A 152 -4.60 15.73 5.66
N ALA A 153 -3.49 15.67 6.39
CA ALA A 153 -2.84 16.84 6.97
C ALA A 153 -2.39 17.87 5.92
N SER A 154 -2.09 17.43 4.68
CA SER A 154 -1.72 18.36 3.60
C SER A 154 -2.86 19.27 3.14
N TYR A 155 -4.11 18.91 3.40
CA TYR A 155 -5.29 19.72 3.11
C TYR A 155 -5.65 20.70 4.25
N LEU A 156 -5.04 20.54 5.44
CA LEU A 156 -5.37 21.34 6.61
C LEU A 156 -4.50 22.62 6.67
N THR A 157 -5.05 23.68 7.25
CA THR A 157 -4.37 24.95 7.55
C THR A 157 -4.30 25.19 9.06
N THR A 158 -5.45 25.22 9.73
CA THR A 158 -5.60 25.36 11.18
C THR A 158 -6.15 24.11 11.85
N GLY A 159 -6.67 23.17 11.06
CA GLY A 159 -7.14 21.87 11.52
C GLY A 159 -6.00 20.92 11.89
N GLN A 160 -6.36 19.77 12.45
CA GLN A 160 -5.39 18.78 12.93
C GLN A 160 -5.85 17.35 12.63
N VAL A 161 -4.89 16.45 12.38
CA VAL A 161 -5.13 15.01 12.32
C VAL A 161 -4.63 14.38 13.62
N THR A 162 -5.54 13.75 14.39
CA THR A 162 -5.19 12.85 15.49
C THR A 162 -4.99 11.44 14.93
N ALA A 163 -3.76 10.96 14.99
CA ALA A 163 -3.33 9.67 14.42
C ALA A 163 -3.13 8.63 15.51
N LEU A 164 -3.96 7.58 15.50
CA LEU A 164 -3.91 6.50 16.49
C LEU A 164 -3.17 5.28 15.96
N ASP A 165 -2.38 4.64 16.82
CA ASP A 165 -1.91 3.27 16.63
C ASP A 165 -1.66 2.60 17.99
N LEU A 166 -1.58 1.26 18.01
CA LEU A 166 -1.37 0.46 19.21
C LEU A 166 0.08 0.42 19.69
N TYR A 167 1.05 0.66 18.79
CA TYR A 167 2.46 0.39 19.05
C TYR A 167 3.31 1.65 18.91
N ASP A 168 4.17 1.93 19.90
CA ASP A 168 5.02 3.12 19.94
C ASP A 168 5.92 3.25 18.69
N HIS A 169 6.53 2.14 18.23
CA HIS A 169 7.36 2.16 17.02
C HIS A 169 6.60 2.57 15.76
N LYS A 170 5.29 2.32 15.72
CA LYS A 170 4.43 2.76 14.61
C LYS A 170 4.08 4.24 14.71
N LEU A 171 3.88 4.75 15.92
CA LEU A 171 3.69 6.19 16.14
C LEU A 171 4.91 7.00 15.70
N ASN A 172 6.12 6.48 15.96
CA ASN A 172 7.35 7.10 15.47
C ASN A 172 7.40 7.16 13.94
N LEU A 173 6.99 6.09 13.24
CA LEU A 173 6.91 6.10 11.77
C LEU A 173 5.93 7.15 11.23
N ILE A 174 4.80 7.35 11.91
CA ILE A 174 3.83 8.40 11.53
C ILE A 174 4.47 9.78 11.65
N GLN A 175 5.16 10.05 12.77
CA GLN A 175 5.84 11.33 13.01
C GLN A 175 6.97 11.58 12.02
N GLU A 176 7.82 10.57 11.76
CA GLU A 176 8.90 10.65 10.77
C GLU A 176 8.36 10.98 9.37
N ASN A 177 7.27 10.31 8.95
CA ASN A 177 6.62 10.61 7.68
C ASN A 177 5.99 12.00 7.65
N ALA A 178 5.30 12.41 8.71
CA ALA A 178 4.72 13.76 8.81
C ALA A 178 5.80 14.85 8.75
N GLN A 179 6.93 14.63 9.40
CA GLN A 179 8.08 15.54 9.37
C GLN A 179 8.69 15.62 7.98
N ARG A 180 8.98 14.47 7.36
CA ARG A 180 9.54 14.39 6.01
C ARG A 180 8.65 15.07 4.96
N LEU A 181 7.32 14.99 5.13
CA LEU A 181 6.31 15.55 4.22
C LEU A 181 5.89 16.99 4.59
N GLY A 182 6.51 17.59 5.61
CA GLY A 182 6.29 19.00 5.98
C GLY A 182 4.91 19.29 6.61
N VAL A 183 4.30 18.31 7.26
CA VAL A 183 2.95 18.43 7.87
C VAL A 183 2.93 18.07 9.36
N ALA A 184 4.09 17.98 10.01
CA ALA A 184 4.19 17.54 11.40
C ALA A 184 3.46 18.44 12.40
N ASP A 185 3.35 19.72 12.10
CA ASP A 185 2.62 20.73 12.88
C ASP A 185 1.11 20.46 12.95
N ARG A 186 0.57 19.72 11.99
CA ARG A 186 -0.86 19.37 11.85
C ARG A 186 -1.16 17.90 12.16
N VAL A 187 -0.19 17.17 12.71
CA VAL A 187 -0.34 15.75 13.06
C VAL A 187 -0.01 15.52 14.53
N GLN A 188 -0.99 15.04 15.30
CA GLN A 188 -0.81 14.60 16.67
C GLN A 188 -0.91 13.08 16.73
N THR A 189 0.11 12.41 17.26
CA THR A 189 0.07 10.95 17.43
C THR A 189 -0.37 10.58 18.84
N GLN A 190 -1.20 9.54 18.96
CA GLN A 190 -1.66 9.03 20.25
C GLN A 190 -1.68 7.51 20.25
N LYS A 191 -1.10 6.90 21.30
CA LYS A 191 -1.18 5.46 21.53
C LYS A 191 -2.54 5.12 22.09
N LEU A 192 -3.41 4.58 21.27
CA LEU A 192 -4.76 4.20 21.67
C LEU A 192 -5.29 3.06 20.80
N ASP A 193 -6.03 2.16 21.42
CA ASP A 193 -6.87 1.19 20.71
C ASP A 193 -8.11 1.92 20.16
N ALA A 194 -8.29 1.93 18.84
CA ALA A 194 -9.40 2.60 18.17
C ALA A 194 -10.79 2.17 18.70
N ARG A 195 -10.90 0.95 19.27
CA ARG A 195 -12.14 0.47 19.91
C ARG A 195 -12.46 1.18 21.22
N LYS A 196 -11.53 1.96 21.76
CA LYS A 196 -11.66 2.71 23.04
C LYS A 196 -11.75 4.22 22.84
N VAL A 197 -11.99 4.66 21.62
CA VAL A 197 -12.30 6.07 21.31
C VAL A 197 -13.73 6.35 21.78
N HIS A 198 -13.90 7.32 22.68
CA HIS A 198 -15.17 7.75 23.25
C HIS A 198 -15.41 9.22 22.92
#